data_916135cb657779f32a8fad77b31d70c8
#
_entry.id   916135cb657779f32a8fad77b31d70c8
#
_cell.length_a   1.000
_cell.length_b   1.000
_cell.length_c   1.000
_cell.angle_alpha   90.00
_cell.angle_beta   90.00
_cell.angle_gamma   90.00
#
_symmetry.space_group_name_H-M   'P 1'
#
loop_
_entity.id
_entity.type
_entity.pdbx_description
1 polymer ?
#
loop_
_entity_poly.entity_id
_entity_poly.type
_entity_poly.pdbx_seq_one_letter_code
_entity_poly.pdbx_strand_id
1 'polypeptide(L)'
;MNKITKKQKMSFAGLLIAIGIVYGDIGTSPLYVMKSIVTENGGIANVNRELIVGSISLILWTVTLLTTVKYVMIALKATNHGEGGIFSLYALVRKRAKWLVIPALIGGAALLADGTLTPAVTVTTSIEGLKNMRFGDVIPVPSQEVVIMITIIILVILFSIQRMGTSVIGKAFGPIMLVWFTFLGVVGIVNLSHDWSLLEAINPIYAIRILFSPANKVGILILGSVFLATTGAEALYSDVGHVGKANIMGSWPYVFVCLSLNYLGQGAWILHNASYHAGNGDFNPFFEVVPSNLRLFAIALATIAAIIASQALITGSFTLVAEASSLKFLPRMNIIYPSTEKGQIYIPSINKMICVVTVAIVFLFRTSHHMEAAYGLAITVTMLMTTILLFEYLGKKGKPLYLRLIFLIAFAFIEGMFLISSLTKFLHGGYVTVLIAGFILAIMYVWFYGNKIRDKRESRNAYVRLDEYTDMLTNLSHDE
;
A
#
# COMPACT_ATOMS: atom_id res chain seq x y z
N MET A 1 17.92 -27.56 -16.53
CA MET A 1 18.96 -26.53 -16.29
C MET A 1 18.62 -25.81 -14.99
N ASN A 2 19.27 -26.18 -13.88
CA ASN A 2 19.13 -25.53 -12.58
C ASN A 2 19.91 -24.20 -12.58
N LYS A 3 19.28 -23.09 -12.94
CA LYS A 3 19.79 -21.78 -12.54
C LYS A 3 19.43 -21.60 -11.06
N ILE A 4 20.36 -21.97 -10.18
CA ILE A 4 20.39 -21.60 -8.78
C ILE A 4 20.19 -20.08 -8.73
N THR A 5 19.03 -19.63 -8.26
CA THR A 5 18.77 -18.22 -7.97
C THR A 5 19.85 -17.77 -6.97
N LYS A 6 20.84 -17.00 -7.45
CA LYS A 6 21.82 -16.37 -6.57
C LYS A 6 21.02 -15.60 -5.51
N LYS A 7 21.11 -16.04 -4.25
CA LYS A 7 20.59 -15.25 -3.11
C LYS A 7 21.16 -13.83 -3.27
N GLN A 8 20.31 -12.88 -3.56
CA GLN A 8 20.71 -11.47 -3.56
C GLN A 8 21.26 -11.17 -2.16
N LYS A 9 22.57 -10.95 -2.07
CA LYS A 9 23.23 -10.57 -0.83
C LYS A 9 22.84 -9.12 -0.51
N MET A 10 22.68 -8.82 0.78
CA MET A 10 22.50 -7.46 1.25
C MET A 10 23.67 -6.60 0.76
N SER A 11 23.38 -5.44 0.17
CA SER A 11 24.35 -4.47 -0.27
C SER A 11 23.87 -3.05 0.00
N PHE A 12 24.78 -2.09 0.18
CA PHE A 12 24.40 -0.70 0.41
C PHE A 12 23.53 -0.13 -0.72
N ALA A 13 23.90 -0.40 -1.97
CA ALA A 13 23.09 -0.01 -3.13
C ALA A 13 21.70 -0.68 -3.11
N GLY A 14 21.62 -1.97 -2.72
CA GLY A 14 20.37 -2.68 -2.58
C GLY A 14 19.49 -2.12 -1.44
N LEU A 15 20.07 -1.71 -0.33
CA LEU A 15 19.36 -1.03 0.76
C LEU A 15 18.78 0.31 0.29
N LEU A 16 19.58 1.10 -0.44
CA LEU A 16 19.15 2.39 -0.97
C LEU A 16 18.02 2.24 -2.00
N ILE A 17 18.11 1.25 -2.89
CA ILE A 17 17.05 0.92 -3.85
C ILE A 17 15.78 0.47 -3.10
N ALA A 18 15.92 -0.32 -2.03
CA ALA A 18 14.79 -0.74 -1.20
C ALA A 18 14.08 0.48 -0.58
N ILE A 19 14.84 1.41 -0.01
CA ILE A 19 14.29 2.65 0.56
C ILE A 19 13.53 3.46 -0.49
N GLY A 20 14.02 3.51 -1.71
CA GLY A 20 13.42 4.30 -2.79
C GLY A 20 12.15 3.70 -3.40
N ILE A 21 12.09 2.38 -3.55
CA ILE A 21 10.99 1.73 -4.29
C ILE A 21 9.92 1.20 -3.34
N VAL A 22 10.33 0.53 -2.25
CA VAL A 22 9.44 -0.29 -1.43
C VAL A 22 8.65 0.51 -0.41
N TYR A 23 9.25 1.54 0.17
CA TYR A 23 8.68 2.25 1.31
C TYR A 23 8.03 3.59 0.98
N GLY A 24 7.78 3.87 -0.30
CA GLY A 24 7.17 5.13 -0.73
C GLY A 24 5.82 5.38 -0.05
N ASP A 25 4.93 4.43 -0.13
CA ASP A 25 3.57 4.53 0.40
C ASP A 25 3.54 4.57 1.93
N ILE A 26 4.26 3.68 2.62
CA ILE A 26 4.42 3.74 4.09
C ILE A 26 5.03 5.07 4.52
N GLY A 27 5.98 5.60 3.74
CA GLY A 27 6.66 6.86 4.04
C GLY A 27 5.78 8.10 3.91
N THR A 28 4.68 8.03 3.17
CA THR A 28 3.72 9.12 3.03
C THR A 28 2.58 9.09 4.06
N SER A 29 2.40 7.98 4.78
CA SER A 29 1.38 7.84 5.82
C SER A 29 1.41 8.92 6.90
N PRO A 30 2.57 9.43 7.39
CA PRO A 30 2.61 10.52 8.36
C PRO A 30 1.93 11.81 7.92
N LEU A 31 1.74 12.02 6.60
CA LEU A 31 1.07 13.19 6.06
C LEU A 31 -0.40 13.29 6.45
N TYR A 32 -1.07 12.15 6.71
CA TYR A 32 -2.52 12.11 6.87
C TYR A 32 -3.02 11.34 8.11
N VAL A 33 -2.26 10.40 8.67
CA VAL A 33 -2.73 9.55 9.77
C VAL A 33 -3.10 10.33 11.02
N MET A 34 -2.21 11.20 11.53
CA MET A 34 -2.50 12.00 12.71
C MET A 34 -3.59 13.04 12.44
N LYS A 35 -3.62 13.63 11.23
CA LYS A 35 -4.71 14.51 10.79
C LYS A 35 -6.05 13.79 10.85
N SER A 36 -6.14 12.59 10.31
CA SER A 36 -7.37 11.77 10.31
C SER A 36 -7.85 11.48 11.73
N ILE A 37 -6.96 11.04 12.63
CA ILE A 37 -7.29 10.74 14.03
C ILE A 37 -7.82 11.97 14.76
N VAL A 38 -7.15 13.11 14.61
CA VAL A 38 -7.55 14.37 15.27
C VAL A 38 -8.90 14.84 14.73
N THR A 39 -9.09 14.82 13.41
CA THR A 39 -10.32 15.26 12.76
C THR A 39 -11.53 14.41 13.19
N GLU A 40 -11.39 13.09 13.23
CA GLU A 40 -12.47 12.17 13.63
C GLU A 40 -12.86 12.32 15.11
N ASN A 41 -11.92 12.71 15.97
CA ASN A 41 -12.17 12.98 17.37
C ASN A 41 -12.73 14.40 17.64
N GLY A 42 -13.12 15.13 16.60
CA GLY A 42 -13.74 16.44 16.69
C GLY A 42 -12.76 17.63 16.64
N GLY A 43 -11.62 17.42 15.99
CA GLY A 43 -10.61 18.45 15.75
C GLY A 43 -9.69 18.72 16.94
N ILE A 44 -8.72 19.60 16.71
CA ILE A 44 -7.63 19.85 17.66
C ILE A 44 -8.10 20.42 19.02
N ALA A 45 -9.24 21.10 19.06
CA ALA A 45 -9.82 21.62 20.30
C ALA A 45 -10.25 20.52 21.30
N ASN A 46 -10.46 19.30 20.82
CA ASN A 46 -10.88 18.15 21.62
C ASN A 46 -9.74 17.18 21.96
N VAL A 47 -8.51 17.55 21.60
CA VAL A 47 -7.34 16.70 21.84
C VAL A 47 -6.92 16.80 23.30
N ASN A 48 -6.68 15.65 23.92
CA ASN A 48 -6.07 15.53 25.22
C ASN A 48 -4.87 14.58 25.18
N ARG A 49 -4.09 14.56 26.27
CA ARG A 49 -2.89 13.71 26.36
C ARG A 49 -3.20 12.22 26.18
N GLU A 50 -4.28 11.74 26.79
CA GLU A 50 -4.65 10.32 26.72
C GLU A 50 -4.98 9.90 25.29
N LEU A 51 -5.69 10.75 24.53
CA LEU A 51 -5.97 10.50 23.10
C LEU A 51 -4.69 10.40 22.29
N ILE A 52 -3.75 11.33 22.45
CA ILE A 52 -2.51 11.37 21.66
C ILE A 52 -1.60 10.19 22.01
N VAL A 53 -1.34 9.94 23.30
CA VAL A 53 -0.49 8.81 23.75
C VAL A 53 -1.07 7.48 23.27
N GLY A 54 -2.39 7.29 23.45
CA GLY A 54 -3.08 6.07 23.04
C GLY A 54 -3.08 5.89 21.51
N SER A 55 -3.30 6.96 20.74
CA SER A 55 -3.27 6.92 19.28
C SER A 55 -1.90 6.58 18.74
N ILE A 56 -0.84 7.21 19.26
CA ILE A 56 0.54 6.91 18.88
C ILE A 56 0.87 5.46 19.24
N SER A 57 0.49 5.00 20.43
CA SER A 57 0.67 3.61 20.83
C SER A 57 -0.03 2.65 19.87
N LEU A 58 -1.27 2.92 19.46
CA LEU A 58 -1.99 2.15 18.45
C LEU A 58 -1.24 2.13 17.11
N ILE A 59 -0.75 3.27 16.63
CA ILE A 59 0.03 3.37 15.38
C ILE A 59 1.29 2.50 15.47
N LEU A 60 2.10 2.68 16.52
CA LEU A 60 3.37 1.96 16.69
C LEU A 60 3.16 0.44 16.73
N TRP A 61 2.17 -0.03 17.49
CA TRP A 61 1.88 -1.46 17.61
C TRP A 61 1.21 -2.03 16.39
N THR A 62 0.38 -1.26 15.68
CA THR A 62 -0.21 -1.67 14.40
C THR A 62 0.89 -1.86 13.33
N VAL A 63 1.82 -0.90 13.18
CA VAL A 63 2.96 -1.03 12.26
C VAL A 63 3.89 -2.18 12.70
N THR A 64 4.09 -2.36 14.01
CA THR A 64 4.90 -3.48 14.52
C THR A 64 4.25 -4.83 14.17
N LEU A 65 2.98 -5.03 14.49
CA LEU A 65 2.32 -6.32 14.29
C LEU A 65 2.06 -6.62 12.81
N LEU A 66 1.47 -5.68 12.08
CA LEU A 66 1.12 -5.92 10.68
C LEU A 66 2.34 -5.79 9.77
N THR A 67 3.03 -4.64 9.75
CA THR A 67 4.11 -4.46 8.79
C THR A 67 5.35 -5.25 9.19
N THR A 68 5.82 -5.15 10.44
CA THR A 68 7.06 -5.84 10.84
C THR A 68 6.84 -7.34 10.96
N VAL A 69 5.91 -7.79 11.82
CA VAL A 69 5.77 -9.22 12.11
C VAL A 69 5.14 -9.95 10.94
N LYS A 70 3.96 -9.52 10.47
CA LYS A 70 3.24 -10.25 9.40
C LYS A 70 3.97 -10.14 8.06
N TYR A 71 4.31 -8.92 7.60
CA TYR A 71 4.88 -8.78 6.26
C TYR A 71 6.39 -9.00 6.23
N VAL A 72 7.18 -8.24 7.00
CA VAL A 72 8.65 -8.30 6.91
C VAL A 72 9.20 -9.63 7.44
N MET A 73 8.68 -10.15 8.56
CA MET A 73 9.21 -11.38 9.17
C MET A 73 8.61 -12.66 8.59
N ILE A 74 7.33 -12.67 8.17
CA ILE A 74 6.60 -13.87 7.74
C ILE A 74 6.38 -13.87 6.22
N ALA A 75 5.65 -12.87 5.66
CA ALA A 75 5.22 -12.88 4.26
C ALA A 75 6.40 -12.81 3.28
N LEU A 76 7.45 -12.02 3.57
CA LEU A 76 8.66 -11.96 2.73
C LEU A 76 9.40 -13.30 2.57
N LYS A 77 9.03 -14.34 3.35
CA LYS A 77 9.55 -15.71 3.17
C LYS A 77 8.74 -16.52 2.16
N ALA A 78 7.57 -16.04 1.78
CA ALA A 78 6.64 -16.70 0.87
C ALA A 78 6.80 -16.15 -0.56
N THR A 79 7.90 -16.46 -1.21
CA THR A 79 8.19 -16.05 -2.59
C THR A 79 8.07 -17.21 -3.57
N ASN A 80 7.51 -16.95 -4.76
CA ASN A 80 7.42 -17.87 -5.87
C ASN A 80 8.36 -17.39 -6.99
N HIS A 81 9.41 -18.16 -7.31
CA HIS A 81 10.47 -17.78 -8.26
C HIS A 81 11.15 -16.43 -7.94
N GLY A 82 11.12 -16.02 -6.66
CA GLY A 82 11.67 -14.76 -6.19
C GLY A 82 10.65 -13.61 -6.14
N GLU A 83 9.47 -13.76 -6.75
CA GLU A 83 8.39 -12.77 -6.73
C GLU A 83 7.50 -12.96 -5.47
N GLY A 84 6.99 -11.85 -4.93
CA GLY A 84 6.06 -11.82 -3.80
C GLY A 84 4.66 -11.40 -4.21
N GLY A 85 3.86 -10.96 -3.24
CA GLY A 85 2.50 -10.50 -3.47
C GLY A 85 1.46 -11.60 -3.46
N ILE A 86 0.19 -11.19 -3.55
CA ILE A 86 -0.96 -12.08 -3.32
C ILE A 86 -1.08 -13.18 -4.38
N PHE A 87 -0.78 -12.90 -5.65
CA PHE A 87 -0.86 -13.91 -6.72
C PHE A 87 0.29 -14.90 -6.67
N SER A 88 1.51 -14.44 -6.37
CA SER A 88 2.65 -15.32 -6.11
C SER A 88 2.40 -16.22 -4.92
N LEU A 89 1.79 -15.70 -3.85
CA LEU A 89 1.39 -16.48 -2.67
C LEU A 89 0.32 -17.53 -3.03
N TYR A 90 -0.69 -17.15 -3.80
CA TYR A 90 -1.69 -18.10 -4.31
C TYR A 90 -1.04 -19.19 -5.16
N ALA A 91 -0.12 -18.85 -6.07
CA ALA A 91 0.58 -19.84 -6.89
C ALA A 91 1.31 -20.91 -6.04
N LEU A 92 1.83 -20.51 -4.87
CA LEU A 92 2.46 -21.42 -3.92
C LEU A 92 1.47 -22.41 -3.27
N VAL A 93 0.22 -21.98 -3.01
CA VAL A 93 -0.75 -22.75 -2.22
C VAL A 93 -1.90 -23.35 -3.05
N ARG A 94 -2.08 -22.98 -4.31
CA ARG A 94 -3.22 -23.38 -5.18
C ARG A 94 -3.50 -24.89 -5.26
N LYS A 95 -2.47 -25.73 -5.06
CA LYS A 95 -2.62 -27.18 -5.07
C LYS A 95 -3.18 -27.76 -3.77
N ARG A 96 -3.26 -26.98 -2.67
CA ARG A 96 -3.76 -27.47 -1.38
C ARG A 96 -5.28 -27.52 -1.32
N ALA A 97 -5.94 -26.47 -1.80
CA ALA A 97 -7.40 -26.40 -1.82
C ALA A 97 -7.90 -25.54 -2.99
N LYS A 98 -8.97 -25.99 -3.66
CA LYS A 98 -9.52 -25.30 -4.84
C LYS A 98 -10.15 -23.94 -4.50
N TRP A 99 -10.68 -23.79 -3.29
CA TRP A 99 -11.36 -22.58 -2.82
C TRP A 99 -10.41 -21.39 -2.63
N LEU A 100 -9.09 -21.63 -2.51
CA LEU A 100 -8.08 -20.59 -2.33
C LEU A 100 -7.99 -19.60 -3.51
N VAL A 101 -8.60 -19.92 -4.63
CA VAL A 101 -8.77 -18.98 -5.74
C VAL A 101 -9.62 -17.79 -5.35
N ILE A 102 -10.60 -17.96 -4.46
CA ILE A 102 -11.52 -16.89 -4.04
C ILE A 102 -10.77 -15.76 -3.32
N PRO A 103 -10.01 -16.03 -2.21
CA PRO A 103 -9.23 -14.97 -1.57
C PRO A 103 -8.16 -14.38 -2.49
N ALA A 104 -7.59 -15.15 -3.42
CA ALA A 104 -6.65 -14.60 -4.39
C ALA A 104 -7.30 -13.60 -5.35
N LEU A 105 -8.50 -13.91 -5.87
CA LEU A 105 -9.25 -13.02 -6.75
C LEU A 105 -9.72 -11.75 -6.02
N ILE A 106 -10.30 -11.91 -4.83
CA ILE A 106 -10.79 -10.77 -4.02
C ILE A 106 -9.65 -9.85 -3.64
N GLY A 107 -8.59 -10.40 -3.05
CA GLY A 107 -7.46 -9.57 -2.60
C GLY A 107 -6.67 -8.98 -3.76
N GLY A 108 -6.52 -9.70 -4.88
CA GLY A 108 -5.89 -9.15 -6.09
C GLY A 108 -6.70 -8.01 -6.72
N ALA A 109 -8.03 -8.14 -6.77
CA ALA A 109 -8.89 -7.07 -7.26
C ALA A 109 -8.88 -5.84 -6.34
N ALA A 110 -8.86 -6.06 -5.01
CA ALA A 110 -8.77 -4.97 -4.04
C ALA A 110 -7.40 -4.26 -4.12
N LEU A 111 -6.30 -5.00 -4.29
CA LEU A 111 -4.96 -4.43 -4.45
C LEU A 111 -4.81 -3.64 -5.76
N LEU A 112 -5.45 -4.07 -6.85
CA LEU A 112 -5.50 -3.31 -8.09
C LEU A 112 -6.34 -2.02 -7.96
N ALA A 113 -7.43 -2.06 -7.19
CA ALA A 113 -8.19 -0.87 -6.86
C ALA A 113 -7.38 0.13 -6.02
N ASP A 114 -6.60 -0.37 -5.06
CA ASP A 114 -5.66 0.41 -4.26
C ASP A 114 -4.65 1.17 -5.12
N GLY A 115 -4.11 0.55 -6.16
CA GLY A 115 -3.20 1.18 -7.12
C GLY A 115 -3.78 2.40 -7.85
N THR A 116 -5.11 2.59 -7.85
CA THR A 116 -5.79 3.79 -8.39
C THR A 116 -6.01 4.87 -7.32
N LEU A 117 -6.16 4.48 -6.06
CA LEU A 117 -6.49 5.37 -4.95
C LEU A 117 -5.24 6.04 -4.36
N THR A 118 -4.17 5.30 -4.16
CA THR A 118 -2.94 5.80 -3.52
C THR A 118 -2.36 7.04 -4.21
N PRO A 119 -2.21 7.10 -5.56
CA PRO A 119 -1.71 8.32 -6.20
C PRO A 119 -2.64 9.53 -5.97
N ALA A 120 -3.96 9.31 -5.93
CA ALA A 120 -4.92 10.38 -5.65
C ALA A 120 -4.75 10.92 -4.23
N VAL A 121 -4.70 10.03 -3.22
CA VAL A 121 -4.59 10.42 -1.80
C VAL A 121 -3.26 11.14 -1.54
N THR A 122 -2.14 10.50 -1.86
CA THR A 122 -0.81 10.96 -1.45
C THR A 122 -0.41 12.27 -2.12
N VAL A 123 -0.69 12.44 -3.42
CA VAL A 123 -0.40 13.68 -4.13
C VAL A 123 -1.32 14.79 -3.66
N THR A 124 -2.63 14.55 -3.51
CA THR A 124 -3.55 15.57 -3.00
C THR A 124 -3.15 16.05 -1.60
N THR A 125 -2.84 15.11 -0.68
CA THR A 125 -2.44 15.46 0.69
C THR A 125 -1.17 16.32 0.73
N SER A 126 -0.18 16.00 -0.12
CA SER A 126 1.04 16.77 -0.18
C SER A 126 0.81 18.21 -0.68
N ILE A 127 -0.06 18.40 -1.68
CA ILE A 127 -0.41 19.72 -2.22
C ILE A 127 -1.33 20.51 -1.28
N GLU A 128 -2.22 19.85 -0.53
CA GLU A 128 -3.04 20.50 0.51
C GLU A 128 -2.18 21.23 1.55
N GLY A 129 -0.94 20.79 1.78
CA GLY A 129 0.01 21.50 2.64
C GLY A 129 0.29 22.94 2.23
N LEU A 130 0.08 23.31 0.96
CA LEU A 130 0.25 24.68 0.47
C LEU A 130 -0.88 25.63 0.89
N LYS A 131 -2.06 25.13 1.26
CA LYS A 131 -3.22 25.97 1.62
C LYS A 131 -2.97 26.90 2.82
N ASN A 132 -2.17 26.43 3.77
CA ASN A 132 -1.88 27.16 5.02
C ASN A 132 -0.57 27.96 4.96
N MET A 133 0.09 28.00 3.79
CA MET A 133 1.29 28.80 3.61
C MET A 133 0.95 30.27 3.34
N ARG A 134 1.69 31.17 3.99
CA ARG A 134 1.64 32.61 3.75
C ARG A 134 3.03 33.08 3.38
N PHE A 135 3.12 33.83 2.29
CA PHE A 135 4.30 34.60 1.90
C PHE A 135 3.95 36.12 2.04
N GLY A 136 4.18 36.70 3.21
CA GLY A 136 3.64 38.01 3.54
C GLY A 136 2.10 37.96 3.52
N ASP A 137 1.49 38.81 2.68
CA ASP A 137 0.02 38.88 2.51
C ASP A 137 -0.53 37.93 1.45
N VAL A 138 0.34 37.17 0.75
CA VAL A 138 -0.07 36.28 -0.34
C VAL A 138 -0.20 34.84 0.15
N ILE A 139 -1.36 34.23 -0.08
CA ILE A 139 -1.61 32.79 0.06
C ILE A 139 -1.44 32.18 -1.33
N PRO A 140 -0.39 31.38 -1.60
CA PRO A 140 -0.11 30.89 -2.96
C PRO A 140 -1.17 29.92 -3.48
N VAL A 141 -1.85 29.19 -2.59
CA VAL A 141 -2.92 28.22 -2.93
C VAL A 141 -4.15 28.52 -2.05
N PRO A 142 -5.01 29.48 -2.46
CA PRO A 142 -6.08 29.97 -1.59
C PRO A 142 -7.31 29.05 -1.55
N SER A 143 -7.47 28.12 -2.51
CA SER A 143 -8.68 27.31 -2.65
C SER A 143 -8.42 25.85 -2.94
N GLN A 144 -9.38 25.00 -2.60
CA GLN A 144 -9.33 23.57 -2.93
C GLN A 144 -9.32 23.29 -4.43
N GLU A 145 -9.91 24.17 -5.24
CA GLU A 145 -9.91 24.05 -6.71
C GLU A 145 -8.49 24.10 -7.27
N VAL A 146 -7.64 24.98 -6.74
CA VAL A 146 -6.23 25.08 -7.15
C VAL A 146 -5.46 23.85 -6.74
N VAL A 147 -5.72 23.28 -5.55
CA VAL A 147 -5.15 22.00 -5.12
C VAL A 147 -5.50 20.89 -6.10
N ILE A 148 -6.77 20.76 -6.47
CA ILE A 148 -7.27 19.76 -7.42
C ILE A 148 -6.56 19.93 -8.77
N MET A 149 -6.50 21.14 -9.29
CA MET A 149 -5.86 21.43 -10.58
C MET A 149 -4.38 21.03 -10.58
N ILE A 150 -3.61 21.44 -9.55
CA ILE A 150 -2.19 21.08 -9.42
C ILE A 150 -2.03 19.56 -9.31
N THR A 151 -2.85 18.91 -8.48
CA THR A 151 -2.83 17.46 -8.31
C THR A 151 -3.05 16.74 -9.62
N ILE A 152 -4.05 17.14 -10.41
CA ILE A 152 -4.36 16.52 -11.71
C ILE A 152 -3.21 16.72 -12.70
N ILE A 153 -2.61 17.92 -12.75
CA ILE A 153 -1.45 18.19 -13.62
C ILE A 153 -0.31 17.24 -13.26
N ILE A 154 0.03 17.11 -11.96
CA ILE A 154 1.09 16.20 -11.50
C ILE A 154 0.77 14.76 -11.89
N LEU A 155 -0.46 14.30 -11.66
CA LEU A 155 -0.88 12.93 -11.98
C LEU A 155 -0.82 12.67 -13.49
N VAL A 156 -1.32 13.57 -14.33
CA VAL A 156 -1.27 13.42 -15.80
C VAL A 156 0.19 13.35 -16.29
N ILE A 157 1.07 14.20 -15.77
CA ILE A 157 2.51 14.15 -16.07
C ILE A 157 3.08 12.80 -15.64
N LEU A 158 2.79 12.35 -14.41
CA LEU A 158 3.26 11.08 -13.85
C LEU A 158 2.86 9.89 -14.74
N PHE A 159 1.60 9.79 -15.13
CA PHE A 159 1.10 8.73 -16.00
C PHE A 159 1.66 8.82 -17.44
N SER A 160 1.96 10.02 -17.93
CA SER A 160 2.54 10.23 -19.27
C SER A 160 3.98 9.74 -19.36
N ILE A 161 4.75 9.89 -18.28
CA ILE A 161 6.16 9.50 -18.21
C ILE A 161 6.34 7.98 -18.07
N GLN A 162 5.31 7.22 -17.65
CA GLN A 162 5.39 5.77 -17.42
C GLN A 162 5.97 4.99 -18.57
N ARG A 163 5.70 5.41 -19.82
CA ARG A 163 6.19 4.76 -21.04
C ARG A 163 7.71 4.78 -21.15
N MET A 164 8.39 5.78 -20.57
CA MET A 164 9.83 5.92 -20.62
C MET A 164 10.57 4.93 -19.71
N GLY A 165 9.83 4.24 -18.84
CA GLY A 165 10.39 3.32 -17.84
C GLY A 165 10.99 4.06 -16.64
N THR A 166 11.16 3.30 -15.56
CA THR A 166 11.65 3.82 -14.26
C THR A 166 13.16 3.69 -14.08
N SER A 167 13.89 3.15 -15.08
CA SER A 167 15.33 2.82 -14.93
C SER A 167 16.21 4.05 -14.66
N VAL A 168 15.91 5.17 -15.29
CA VAL A 168 16.71 6.41 -15.14
C VAL A 168 16.25 7.16 -13.87
N ILE A 169 14.94 7.32 -13.70
CA ILE A 169 14.34 8.07 -12.60
C ILE A 169 14.48 7.28 -11.29
N GLY A 170 14.36 5.95 -11.33
CA GLY A 170 14.43 5.07 -10.16
C GLY A 170 15.77 5.10 -9.41
N LYS A 171 16.87 5.44 -10.09
CA LYS A 171 18.18 5.62 -9.43
C LYS A 171 18.19 6.81 -8.46
N ALA A 172 17.39 7.84 -8.73
CA ALA A 172 17.24 9.01 -7.86
C ALA A 172 16.30 8.76 -6.68
N PHE A 173 15.39 7.77 -6.78
CA PHE A 173 14.39 7.49 -5.75
C PHE A 173 15.02 7.11 -4.41
N GLY A 174 16.06 6.27 -4.43
CA GLY A 174 16.76 5.85 -3.22
C GLY A 174 17.32 7.02 -2.40
N PRO A 175 18.20 7.85 -2.96
CA PRO A 175 18.72 9.04 -2.28
C PRO A 175 17.63 10.02 -1.81
N ILE A 176 16.62 10.27 -2.64
CA ILE A 176 15.52 11.19 -2.28
C ILE A 176 14.72 10.64 -1.10
N MET A 177 14.34 9.37 -1.14
CA MET A 177 13.59 8.75 -0.04
C MET A 177 14.45 8.58 1.22
N LEU A 178 15.76 8.42 1.10
CA LEU A 178 16.66 8.46 2.26
C LEU A 178 16.62 9.84 2.93
N VAL A 179 16.68 10.92 2.14
CA VAL A 179 16.53 12.30 2.65
C VAL A 179 15.15 12.49 3.28
N TRP A 180 14.09 11.97 2.65
CA TRP A 180 12.73 12.02 3.18
C TRP A 180 12.60 11.35 4.55
N PHE A 181 13.03 10.09 4.70
CA PHE A 181 12.96 9.39 5.99
C PHE A 181 13.87 10.04 7.05
N THR A 182 15.08 10.50 6.67
CA THR A 182 15.93 11.27 7.58
C THR A 182 15.23 12.54 8.05
N PHE A 183 14.58 13.27 7.13
CA PHE A 183 13.80 14.47 7.45
C PHE A 183 12.67 14.16 8.43
N LEU A 184 11.89 13.08 8.19
CA LEU A 184 10.85 12.63 9.11
C LEU A 184 11.40 12.35 10.52
N GLY A 185 12.52 11.63 10.60
CA GLY A 185 13.16 11.30 11.87
C GLY A 185 13.69 12.54 12.59
N VAL A 186 14.37 13.45 11.90
CA VAL A 186 14.92 14.68 12.46
C VAL A 186 13.82 15.61 12.96
N VAL A 187 12.80 15.88 12.15
CA VAL A 187 11.66 16.70 12.56
C VAL A 187 10.94 16.05 13.75
N GLY A 188 10.81 14.72 13.72
CA GLY A 188 10.21 13.96 14.82
C GLY A 188 10.97 14.13 16.13
N ILE A 189 12.29 13.92 16.13
CA ILE A 189 13.09 13.99 17.37
C ILE A 189 13.21 15.42 17.91
N VAL A 190 13.29 16.43 17.03
CA VAL A 190 13.33 17.84 17.44
C VAL A 190 12.05 18.22 18.17
N ASN A 191 10.88 17.80 17.68
CA ASN A 191 9.63 18.10 18.36
C ASN A 191 9.39 17.24 19.60
N LEU A 192 9.81 15.96 19.58
CA LEU A 192 9.78 15.08 20.74
C LEU A 192 10.63 15.61 21.90
N SER A 193 11.68 16.37 21.61
CA SER A 193 12.54 16.96 22.66
C SER A 193 11.79 17.94 23.59
N HIS A 194 10.61 18.43 23.19
CA HIS A 194 9.75 19.27 24.01
C HIS A 194 8.94 18.47 25.05
N ASP A 195 8.69 17.18 24.80
CA ASP A 195 7.98 16.29 25.74
C ASP A 195 8.43 14.82 25.58
N TRP A 196 9.54 14.47 26.22
CA TRP A 196 10.04 13.09 26.25
C TRP A 196 9.11 12.09 26.92
N SER A 197 8.14 12.55 27.72
CA SER A 197 7.21 11.66 28.40
C SER A 197 6.29 10.92 27.42
N LEU A 198 6.15 11.40 26.15
CA LEU A 198 5.44 10.69 25.09
C LEU A 198 6.06 9.34 24.70
N LEU A 199 7.29 9.06 25.10
CA LEU A 199 7.86 7.71 24.97
C LEU A 199 7.06 6.65 25.73
N GLU A 200 6.20 7.03 26.67
CA GLU A 200 5.25 6.10 27.30
C GLU A 200 4.33 5.41 26.29
N ALA A 201 4.07 6.03 25.11
CA ALA A 201 3.29 5.45 24.02
C ALA A 201 3.92 4.15 23.45
N ILE A 202 5.18 3.84 23.74
CA ILE A 202 5.80 2.55 23.38
C ILE A 202 5.13 1.39 24.12
N ASN A 203 4.55 1.65 25.31
CA ASN A 203 3.84 0.63 26.07
C ASN A 203 2.49 0.29 25.41
N PRO A 204 2.23 -1.00 25.03
CA PRO A 204 1.01 -1.42 24.36
C PRO A 204 -0.27 -1.26 25.18
N ILE A 205 -0.14 -1.08 26.49
CA ILE A 205 -1.31 -0.88 27.39
C ILE A 205 -2.08 0.37 26.97
N TYR A 206 -1.39 1.44 26.56
CA TYR A 206 -2.05 2.66 26.10
C TYR A 206 -2.85 2.45 24.80
N ALA A 207 -2.37 1.57 23.91
CA ALA A 207 -3.08 1.19 22.70
C ALA A 207 -4.41 0.49 23.00
N ILE A 208 -4.43 -0.38 23.99
CA ILE A 208 -5.65 -1.08 24.38
C ILE A 208 -6.59 -0.13 25.15
N ARG A 209 -6.03 0.66 26.06
CA ARG A 209 -6.79 1.56 26.92
C ARG A 209 -7.58 2.59 26.11
N ILE A 210 -6.97 3.20 25.08
CA ILE A 210 -7.61 4.25 24.28
C ILE A 210 -8.83 3.77 23.51
N LEU A 211 -8.90 2.49 23.14
CA LEU A 211 -10.06 1.93 22.44
C LEU A 211 -11.36 1.99 23.26
N PHE A 212 -11.24 2.01 24.58
CA PHE A 212 -12.36 2.00 25.52
C PHE A 212 -12.43 3.28 26.37
N SER A 213 -11.51 4.23 26.15
CA SER A 213 -11.45 5.47 26.92
C SER A 213 -12.46 6.50 26.42
N PRO A 214 -13.12 7.26 27.32
CA PRO A 214 -13.95 8.41 26.96
C PRO A 214 -13.19 9.54 26.25
N ALA A 215 -11.86 9.57 26.37
CA ALA A 215 -11.00 10.50 25.64
C ALA A 215 -11.05 10.31 24.13
N ASN A 216 -11.40 9.12 23.68
CA ASN A 216 -11.59 8.75 22.29
C ASN A 216 -13.08 8.73 21.95
N LYS A 217 -13.57 9.79 21.31
CA LYS A 217 -14.99 9.96 20.99
C LYS A 217 -15.53 8.93 20.00
N VAL A 218 -14.65 8.39 19.14
CA VAL A 218 -15.03 7.38 18.14
C VAL A 218 -14.82 5.94 18.61
N GLY A 219 -14.26 5.73 19.80
CA GLY A 219 -14.04 4.40 20.37
C GLY A 219 -13.22 3.50 19.45
N ILE A 220 -13.64 2.27 19.25
CA ILE A 220 -12.95 1.28 18.42
C ILE A 220 -12.83 1.74 16.95
N LEU A 221 -13.68 2.65 16.48
CA LEU A 221 -13.65 3.15 15.10
C LEU A 221 -12.39 3.98 14.77
N ILE A 222 -11.63 4.43 15.78
CA ILE A 222 -10.31 5.05 15.59
C ILE A 222 -9.36 4.16 14.80
N LEU A 223 -9.56 2.84 14.85
CA LEU A 223 -8.77 1.87 14.11
C LEU A 223 -8.82 2.10 12.59
N GLY A 224 -9.91 2.69 12.07
CA GLY A 224 -10.04 3.07 10.66
C GLY A 224 -9.14 4.22 10.22
N SER A 225 -8.56 4.97 11.14
CA SER A 225 -7.54 5.98 10.85
C SER A 225 -6.14 5.48 11.19
N VAL A 226 -6.03 4.73 12.29
CA VAL A 226 -4.75 4.14 12.74
C VAL A 226 -4.17 3.17 11.70
N PHE A 227 -5.03 2.31 11.09
CA PHE A 227 -4.54 1.33 10.15
C PHE A 227 -3.93 1.96 8.88
N LEU A 228 -4.28 3.20 8.53
CA LEU A 228 -3.66 3.94 7.44
C LEU A 228 -2.13 4.07 7.60
N ALA A 229 -1.60 3.91 8.81
CA ALA A 229 -0.16 3.86 9.06
C ALA A 229 0.52 2.59 8.50
N THR A 230 -0.26 1.56 8.13
CA THR A 230 0.26 0.31 7.56
C THR A 230 0.05 0.20 6.05
N THR A 231 -0.47 1.24 5.43
CA THR A 231 -0.58 1.31 3.96
C THR A 231 0.78 1.08 3.32
N GLY A 232 0.82 0.42 2.16
CA GLY A 232 2.08 0.04 1.51
C GLY A 232 2.72 -1.27 2.02
N ALA A 233 2.22 -1.89 3.10
CA ALA A 233 2.75 -3.18 3.57
C ALA A 233 2.53 -4.32 2.55
N GLU A 234 1.42 -4.30 1.82
CA GLU A 234 1.16 -5.23 0.70
C GLU A 234 2.09 -4.97 -0.48
N ALA A 235 2.31 -3.70 -0.84
CA ALA A 235 3.24 -3.30 -1.88
C ALA A 235 4.67 -3.73 -1.55
N LEU A 236 5.10 -3.56 -0.29
CA LEU A 236 6.38 -4.06 0.22
C LEU A 236 6.56 -5.56 -0.04
N TYR A 237 5.51 -6.35 0.14
CA TYR A 237 5.55 -7.79 -0.12
C TYR A 237 5.56 -8.09 -1.63
N SER A 238 4.85 -7.33 -2.44
CA SER A 238 4.84 -7.49 -3.90
C SER A 238 6.20 -7.15 -4.52
N ASP A 239 6.88 -6.13 -4.02
CA ASP A 239 8.14 -5.64 -4.57
C ASP A 239 9.39 -6.46 -4.19
N VAL A 240 9.23 -7.55 -3.44
CA VAL A 240 10.35 -8.40 -3.03
C VAL A 240 11.16 -8.95 -4.21
N GLY A 241 10.52 -9.16 -5.35
CA GLY A 241 11.17 -9.63 -6.58
C GLY A 241 12.14 -8.63 -7.19
N HIS A 242 11.86 -7.35 -7.05
CA HIS A 242 12.67 -6.28 -7.61
C HIS A 242 13.93 -5.98 -6.77
N VAL A 243 13.78 -5.99 -5.46
CA VAL A 243 14.80 -5.48 -4.52
C VAL A 243 15.50 -6.59 -3.76
N GLY A 244 14.82 -7.71 -3.55
CA GLY A 244 15.30 -8.83 -2.76
C GLY A 244 15.03 -8.67 -1.27
N LYS A 245 14.60 -9.77 -0.67
CA LYS A 245 14.20 -9.88 0.73
C LYS A 245 15.25 -9.35 1.72
N ALA A 246 16.56 -9.63 1.49
CA ALA A 246 17.62 -9.24 2.42
C ALA A 246 17.75 -7.72 2.53
N ASN A 247 17.58 -7.00 1.42
CA ASN A 247 17.65 -5.55 1.39
C ASN A 247 16.42 -4.92 2.09
N ILE A 248 15.22 -5.48 1.88
CA ILE A 248 14.00 -5.02 2.58
C ILE A 248 14.12 -5.22 4.08
N MET A 249 14.52 -6.43 4.53
CA MET A 249 14.68 -6.71 5.96
C MET A 249 15.78 -5.86 6.61
N GLY A 250 16.83 -5.49 5.86
CA GLY A 250 17.93 -4.68 6.37
C GLY A 250 17.61 -3.18 6.45
N SER A 251 16.79 -2.65 5.53
CA SER A 251 16.40 -1.24 5.51
C SER A 251 15.20 -0.92 6.40
N TRP A 252 14.34 -1.90 6.67
CA TRP A 252 13.12 -1.70 7.46
C TRP A 252 13.34 -1.09 8.85
N PRO A 253 14.33 -1.53 9.68
CA PRO A 253 14.55 -0.92 11.00
C PRO A 253 14.78 0.58 10.96
N TYR A 254 15.54 1.06 9.96
CA TYR A 254 15.78 2.49 9.77
C TYR A 254 14.46 3.23 9.46
N VAL A 255 13.67 2.71 8.51
CA VAL A 255 12.37 3.30 8.13
C VAL A 255 11.42 3.31 9.31
N PHE A 256 11.31 2.19 10.05
CA PHE A 256 10.46 2.05 11.23
C PHE A 256 10.80 3.08 12.32
N VAL A 257 12.10 3.28 12.60
CA VAL A 257 12.54 4.27 13.59
C VAL A 257 12.20 5.70 13.15
N CYS A 258 12.46 6.05 11.89
CA CYS A 258 12.12 7.38 11.36
C CYS A 258 10.62 7.67 11.42
N LEU A 259 9.78 6.70 11.06
CA LEU A 259 8.33 6.82 11.15
C LEU A 259 7.86 6.97 12.60
N SER A 260 8.37 6.14 13.50
CA SER A 260 8.02 6.18 14.92
C SER A 260 8.36 7.52 15.57
N LEU A 261 9.56 8.03 15.29
CA LEU A 261 9.99 9.36 15.76
C LEU A 261 9.08 10.46 15.21
N ASN A 262 8.68 10.36 13.95
CA ASN A 262 7.79 11.36 13.35
C ASN A 262 6.41 11.37 14.01
N TYR A 263 5.78 10.23 14.26
CA TYR A 263 4.50 10.15 14.96
C TYR A 263 4.58 10.66 16.40
N LEU A 264 5.65 10.31 17.12
CA LEU A 264 5.92 10.84 18.46
C LEU A 264 6.10 12.37 18.44
N GLY A 265 6.87 12.89 17.49
CA GLY A 265 7.08 14.34 17.33
C GLY A 265 5.80 15.09 16.97
N GLN A 266 4.96 14.54 16.08
CA GLN A 266 3.64 15.11 15.78
C GLN A 266 2.77 15.18 17.04
N GLY A 267 2.77 14.11 17.84
CA GLY A 267 2.02 14.09 19.09
C GLY A 267 2.51 15.11 20.11
N ALA A 268 3.84 15.24 20.29
CA ALA A 268 4.44 16.23 21.18
C ALA A 268 4.05 17.65 20.76
N TRP A 269 4.15 17.95 19.48
CA TRP A 269 3.77 19.24 18.93
C TRP A 269 2.28 19.54 19.14
N ILE A 270 1.40 18.58 18.84
CA ILE A 270 -0.06 18.74 19.02
C ILE A 270 -0.39 19.10 20.47
N LEU A 271 0.17 18.38 21.44
CA LEU A 271 -0.10 18.60 22.86
C LEU A 271 0.37 20.00 23.34
N HIS A 272 1.49 20.45 22.81
CA HIS A 272 2.04 21.76 23.19
C HIS A 272 1.26 22.93 22.56
N ASN A 273 0.67 22.73 21.37
CA ASN A 273 0.06 23.82 20.57
C ASN A 273 -1.45 23.68 20.40
N ALA A 274 -2.12 22.74 21.06
CA ALA A 274 -3.55 22.46 20.85
C ALA A 274 -4.44 23.69 21.07
N SER A 275 -4.21 24.46 22.11
CA SER A 275 -4.97 25.66 22.44
C SER A 275 -4.78 26.80 21.44
N TYR A 276 -3.60 26.93 20.85
CA TYR A 276 -3.26 27.99 19.89
C TYR A 276 -3.93 27.76 18.53
N HIS A 277 -4.13 26.51 18.13
CA HIS A 277 -4.70 26.15 16.83
C HIS A 277 -6.17 25.72 16.87
N ALA A 278 -6.85 25.87 18.00
CA ALA A 278 -8.23 25.39 18.21
C ALA A 278 -9.29 25.97 17.23
N GLY A 279 -9.00 27.07 16.53
CA GLY A 279 -9.88 27.68 15.53
C GLY A 279 -9.59 27.31 14.07
N ASN A 280 -8.55 26.54 13.77
CA ASN A 280 -8.14 26.24 12.40
C ASN A 280 -8.82 24.99 11.85
N GLY A 281 -9.78 25.17 10.93
CA GLY A 281 -10.53 24.07 10.31
C GLY A 281 -9.71 23.16 9.36
N ASP A 282 -8.66 23.67 8.74
CA ASP A 282 -7.79 22.95 7.78
C ASP A 282 -6.44 22.53 8.39
N PHE A 283 -6.45 22.20 9.67
CA PHE A 283 -5.25 21.81 10.41
C PHE A 283 -4.65 20.48 9.94
N ASN A 284 -3.36 20.49 9.56
CA ASN A 284 -2.59 19.28 9.31
C ASN A 284 -1.34 19.24 10.20
N PRO A 285 -1.30 18.37 11.22
CA PRO A 285 -0.20 18.29 12.17
C PRO A 285 1.16 18.15 11.51
N PHE A 286 1.25 17.37 10.45
CA PHE A 286 2.51 17.09 9.76
C PHE A 286 3.22 18.38 9.27
N PHE A 287 2.49 19.30 8.64
CA PHE A 287 3.09 20.53 8.12
C PHE A 287 3.31 21.58 9.21
N GLU A 288 2.51 21.53 10.27
CA GLU A 288 2.65 22.46 11.40
C GLU A 288 3.85 22.15 12.30
N VAL A 289 4.23 20.88 12.43
CA VAL A 289 5.42 20.41 13.15
C VAL A 289 6.72 20.99 12.56
N VAL A 290 6.70 21.35 11.27
CA VAL A 290 7.85 21.92 10.57
C VAL A 290 7.92 23.43 10.78
N PRO A 291 9.08 24.00 11.14
CA PRO A 291 9.27 25.44 11.24
C PRO A 291 8.85 26.17 9.95
N SER A 292 8.26 27.35 10.09
CA SER A 292 7.67 28.10 8.97
C SER A 292 8.65 28.36 7.81
N ASN A 293 9.92 28.61 8.11
CA ASN A 293 11.00 28.80 7.13
C ASN A 293 11.36 27.55 6.32
N LEU A 294 11.12 26.34 6.87
CA LEU A 294 11.38 25.06 6.21
C LEU A 294 10.11 24.42 5.63
N ARG A 295 8.93 24.99 5.86
CA ARG A 295 7.64 24.40 5.47
C ARG A 295 7.53 24.21 3.95
N LEU A 296 7.98 25.17 3.15
CA LEU A 296 8.00 25.03 1.69
C LEU A 296 8.89 23.87 1.23
N PHE A 297 10.07 23.74 1.83
CA PHE A 297 10.97 22.61 1.56
C PHE A 297 10.31 21.28 1.93
N ALA A 298 9.65 21.21 3.08
CA ALA A 298 8.94 20.01 3.52
C ALA A 298 7.82 19.61 2.54
N ILE A 299 7.02 20.59 2.06
CA ILE A 299 5.95 20.33 1.09
C ILE A 299 6.54 19.87 -0.25
N ALA A 300 7.59 20.51 -0.75
CA ALA A 300 8.25 20.08 -1.97
C ALA A 300 8.80 18.65 -1.85
N LEU A 301 9.46 18.35 -0.73
CA LEU A 301 10.00 17.02 -0.46
C LEU A 301 8.89 15.97 -0.30
N ALA A 302 7.79 16.31 0.41
CA ALA A 302 6.60 15.47 0.54
C ALA A 302 5.94 15.19 -0.81
N THR A 303 5.85 16.20 -1.69
CA THR A 303 5.30 16.05 -3.04
C THR A 303 6.16 15.12 -3.88
N ILE A 304 7.48 15.24 -3.82
CA ILE A 304 8.39 14.33 -4.52
C ILE A 304 8.26 12.91 -3.95
N ALA A 305 8.18 12.75 -2.63
CA ALA A 305 7.95 11.44 -1.99
C ALA A 305 6.60 10.84 -2.42
N ALA A 306 5.53 11.63 -2.51
CA ALA A 306 4.22 11.21 -3.00
C ALA A 306 4.26 10.78 -4.49
N ILE A 307 5.02 11.47 -5.33
CA ILE A 307 5.25 11.10 -6.72
C ILE A 307 6.00 9.76 -6.79
N ILE A 308 7.04 9.55 -5.98
CA ILE A 308 7.79 8.30 -5.92
C ILE A 308 6.91 7.14 -5.44
N ALA A 309 6.12 7.35 -4.39
CA ALA A 309 5.15 6.37 -3.89
C ALA A 309 4.13 5.97 -4.96
N SER A 310 3.57 6.96 -5.65
CA SER A 310 2.63 6.74 -6.75
C SER A 310 3.27 5.97 -7.90
N GLN A 311 4.50 6.31 -8.26
CA GLN A 311 5.27 5.63 -9.30
C GLN A 311 5.48 4.16 -8.98
N ALA A 312 5.87 3.84 -7.74
CA ALA A 312 6.08 2.46 -7.29
C ALA A 312 4.79 1.63 -7.38
N LEU A 313 3.67 2.17 -6.92
CA LEU A 313 2.37 1.49 -6.97
C LEU A 313 1.81 1.31 -8.39
N ILE A 314 1.97 2.28 -9.28
CA ILE A 314 1.59 2.15 -10.68
C ILE A 314 2.37 1.01 -11.33
N THR A 315 3.69 0.96 -11.10
CA THR A 315 4.56 -0.11 -11.62
C THR A 315 4.21 -1.47 -11.00
N GLY A 316 3.95 -1.50 -9.70
CA GLY A 316 3.46 -2.68 -8.98
C GLY A 316 2.14 -3.21 -9.54
N SER A 317 1.22 -2.31 -9.93
CA SER A 317 -0.04 -2.68 -10.58
C SER A 317 0.18 -3.36 -11.93
N PHE A 318 1.18 -2.93 -12.73
CA PHE A 318 1.50 -3.61 -13.99
C PHE A 318 2.04 -5.02 -13.73
N THR A 319 2.91 -5.20 -12.73
CA THR A 319 3.44 -6.51 -12.34
C THR A 319 2.32 -7.42 -11.86
N LEU A 320 1.41 -6.89 -11.02
CA LEU A 320 0.25 -7.63 -10.52
C LEU A 320 -0.68 -8.09 -11.66
N VAL A 321 -0.94 -7.23 -12.65
CA VAL A 321 -1.74 -7.58 -13.85
C VAL A 321 -1.03 -8.64 -14.69
N ALA A 322 0.29 -8.57 -14.86
CA ALA A 322 1.06 -9.57 -15.59
C ALA A 322 1.02 -10.94 -14.87
N GLU A 323 1.13 -10.97 -13.54
CA GLU A 323 0.95 -12.19 -12.73
C GLU A 323 -0.48 -12.75 -12.84
N ALA A 324 -1.51 -11.90 -12.74
CA ALA A 324 -2.91 -12.29 -12.91
C ALA A 324 -3.16 -12.90 -14.30
N SER A 325 -2.58 -12.31 -15.35
CA SER A 325 -2.65 -12.84 -16.72
C SER A 325 -1.98 -14.22 -16.84
N SER A 326 -0.80 -14.40 -16.19
CA SER A 326 -0.09 -15.68 -16.18
C SER A 326 -0.87 -16.78 -15.47
N LEU A 327 -1.67 -16.43 -14.46
CA LEU A 327 -2.56 -17.33 -13.72
C LEU A 327 -3.92 -17.54 -14.40
N LYS A 328 -4.13 -16.96 -15.59
CA LYS A 328 -5.41 -16.96 -16.31
C LYS A 328 -6.56 -16.25 -15.57
N PHE A 329 -6.25 -15.30 -14.69
CA PHE A 329 -7.23 -14.45 -14.02
C PHE A 329 -7.62 -13.23 -14.84
N LEU A 330 -6.73 -12.77 -15.73
CA LEU A 330 -6.97 -11.69 -16.67
C LEU A 330 -6.58 -12.11 -18.09
N PRO A 331 -7.12 -11.46 -19.12
CA PRO A 331 -6.70 -11.70 -20.50
C PRO A 331 -5.22 -11.35 -20.70
N ARG A 332 -4.62 -11.94 -21.73
CA ARG A 332 -3.27 -11.55 -22.15
C ARG A 332 -3.31 -10.13 -22.69
N MET A 333 -2.47 -9.27 -22.14
CA MET A 333 -2.34 -7.88 -22.54
C MET A 333 -0.99 -7.65 -23.23
N ASN A 334 -0.90 -6.58 -23.99
CA ASN A 334 0.37 -6.17 -24.60
C ASN A 334 1.29 -5.62 -23.53
N ILE A 335 2.37 -6.34 -23.24
CA ILE A 335 3.39 -5.98 -22.26
C ILE A 335 4.59 -5.43 -22.98
N ILE A 336 4.99 -4.23 -22.63
CA ILE A 336 6.19 -3.56 -23.12
C ILE A 336 7.24 -3.61 -22.01
N TYR A 337 8.48 -3.92 -22.38
CA TYR A 337 9.64 -3.91 -21.48
C TYR A 337 10.51 -2.69 -21.78
N PRO A 338 10.37 -1.58 -21.03
CA PRO A 338 11.08 -0.33 -21.32
C PRO A 338 12.59 -0.42 -21.12
N SER A 339 13.06 -1.40 -20.35
CA SER A 339 14.47 -1.61 -20.07
C SER A 339 14.84 -3.09 -19.98
N THR A 340 16.13 -3.39 -19.99
CA THR A 340 16.67 -4.74 -19.78
C THR A 340 16.72 -5.14 -18.29
N GLU A 341 16.42 -4.23 -17.39
CA GLU A 341 16.37 -4.51 -15.95
C GLU A 341 15.15 -5.37 -15.61
N LYS A 342 15.37 -6.39 -14.78
CA LYS A 342 14.35 -7.33 -14.39
C LYS A 342 13.21 -6.63 -13.63
N GLY A 343 11.96 -6.84 -14.06
CA GLY A 343 10.78 -6.35 -13.35
C GLY A 343 10.21 -5.03 -13.88
N GLN A 344 10.86 -4.36 -14.84
CA GLN A 344 10.27 -3.16 -15.45
C GLN A 344 9.29 -3.55 -16.55
N ILE A 345 8.01 -3.43 -16.23
CA ILE A 345 6.90 -3.78 -17.11
C ILE A 345 6.05 -2.53 -17.31
N TYR A 346 5.59 -2.30 -18.54
CA TYR A 346 4.63 -1.28 -18.89
C TYR A 346 3.47 -1.88 -19.68
N ILE A 347 2.24 -1.61 -19.25
CA ILE A 347 1.01 -2.08 -19.90
C ILE A 347 0.17 -0.85 -20.27
N PRO A 348 0.17 -0.42 -21.57
CA PRO A 348 -0.47 0.83 -21.97
C PRO A 348 -1.96 0.94 -21.64
N SER A 349 -2.71 -0.15 -21.79
CA SER A 349 -4.15 -0.20 -21.49
C SER A 349 -4.43 0.01 -20.01
N ILE A 350 -3.65 -0.64 -19.14
CA ILE A 350 -3.78 -0.51 -17.69
C ILE A 350 -3.36 0.87 -17.23
N ASN A 351 -2.25 1.42 -17.78
CA ASN A 351 -1.81 2.77 -17.46
C ASN A 351 -2.91 3.82 -17.74
N LYS A 352 -3.53 3.74 -18.91
CA LYS A 352 -4.65 4.64 -19.27
C LYS A 352 -5.85 4.46 -18.35
N MET A 353 -6.21 3.21 -18.04
CA MET A 353 -7.33 2.91 -17.15
C MET A 353 -7.08 3.47 -15.74
N ILE A 354 -5.92 3.19 -15.14
CA ILE A 354 -5.57 3.70 -13.81
C ILE A 354 -5.55 5.23 -13.84
N CYS A 355 -4.96 5.87 -14.86
CA CYS A 355 -4.93 7.32 -14.99
C CYS A 355 -6.35 7.93 -14.97
N VAL A 356 -7.26 7.42 -15.82
CA VAL A 356 -8.63 7.92 -15.88
C VAL A 356 -9.36 7.75 -14.55
N VAL A 357 -9.23 6.57 -13.92
CA VAL A 357 -9.88 6.29 -12.64
C VAL A 357 -9.29 7.17 -11.54
N THR A 358 -7.97 7.33 -11.46
CA THR A 358 -7.31 8.18 -10.46
C THR A 358 -7.74 9.64 -10.59
N VAL A 359 -7.77 10.19 -11.81
CA VAL A 359 -8.23 11.55 -12.07
C VAL A 359 -9.71 11.72 -11.70
N ALA A 360 -10.55 10.73 -12.05
CA ALA A 360 -11.97 10.74 -11.68
C ALA A 360 -12.16 10.73 -10.15
N ILE A 361 -11.35 9.99 -9.41
CA ILE A 361 -11.35 9.97 -7.93
C ILE A 361 -11.02 11.36 -7.36
N VAL A 362 -10.00 12.04 -7.91
CA VAL A 362 -9.63 13.40 -7.47
C VAL A 362 -10.79 14.39 -7.70
N PHE A 363 -11.45 14.31 -8.85
CA PHE A 363 -12.63 15.15 -9.13
C PHE A 363 -13.83 14.82 -8.24
N LEU A 364 -14.07 13.54 -7.96
CA LEU A 364 -15.21 13.08 -7.18
C LEU A 364 -15.10 13.50 -5.71
N PHE A 365 -13.95 13.24 -5.10
CA PHE A 365 -13.75 13.43 -3.66
C PHE A 365 -13.23 14.81 -3.28
N ARG A 366 -12.47 15.45 -4.16
CA ARG A 366 -11.94 16.80 -4.03
C ARG A 366 -10.96 17.02 -2.87
N THR A 367 -11.10 16.31 -1.74
CA THR A 367 -10.24 16.41 -0.54
C THR A 367 -9.60 15.08 -0.20
N SER A 368 -8.39 15.12 0.37
CA SER A 368 -7.67 13.91 0.81
C SER A 368 -8.46 13.11 1.84
N HIS A 369 -9.16 13.79 2.76
CA HIS A 369 -9.91 13.14 3.83
C HIS A 369 -11.01 12.17 3.31
N HIS A 370 -11.75 12.55 2.26
CA HIS A 370 -12.74 11.66 1.65
C HIS A 370 -12.09 10.52 0.87
N MET A 371 -10.93 10.76 0.25
CA MET A 371 -10.16 9.73 -0.45
C MET A 371 -9.60 8.68 0.52
N GLU A 372 -9.17 9.09 1.74
CA GLU A 372 -8.65 8.20 2.78
C GLU A 372 -9.69 7.15 3.21
N ALA A 373 -10.98 7.52 3.24
CA ALA A 373 -12.08 6.60 3.54
C ALA A 373 -12.23 5.50 2.48
N ALA A 374 -12.07 5.86 1.19
CA ALA A 374 -12.08 4.91 0.09
C ALA A 374 -10.83 3.99 0.12
N TYR A 375 -9.67 4.57 0.34
CA TYR A 375 -8.37 3.92 0.37
C TYR A 375 -8.31 2.81 1.41
N GLY A 376 -8.81 3.08 2.61
CA GLY A 376 -8.77 2.17 3.72
C GLY A 376 -9.45 0.83 3.50
N LEU A 377 -10.56 0.80 2.80
CA LEU A 377 -11.34 -0.42 2.60
C LEU A 377 -10.63 -1.41 1.65
N ALA A 378 -9.95 -0.93 0.60
CA ALA A 378 -9.21 -1.79 -0.32
C ALA A 378 -8.12 -2.57 0.40
N ILE A 379 -7.32 -1.87 1.20
CA ILE A 379 -6.15 -2.45 1.87
C ILE A 379 -6.57 -3.45 2.94
N THR A 380 -7.59 -3.15 3.76
CA THR A 380 -8.04 -4.07 4.81
C THR A 380 -8.55 -5.39 4.22
N VAL A 381 -9.28 -5.35 3.10
CA VAL A 381 -9.71 -6.55 2.40
C VAL A 381 -8.51 -7.34 1.88
N THR A 382 -7.54 -6.69 1.23
CA THR A 382 -6.34 -7.36 0.72
C THR A 382 -5.54 -8.02 1.84
N MET A 383 -5.33 -7.31 2.96
CA MET A 383 -4.60 -7.85 4.11
C MET A 383 -5.25 -9.11 4.67
N LEU A 384 -6.58 -9.12 4.81
CA LEU A 384 -7.32 -10.27 5.30
C LEU A 384 -7.20 -11.48 4.34
N MET A 385 -7.29 -11.24 3.03
CA MET A 385 -7.11 -12.29 2.02
C MET A 385 -5.68 -12.86 2.05
N THR A 386 -4.68 -11.99 2.22
CA THR A 386 -3.28 -12.41 2.38
C THR A 386 -3.07 -13.24 3.65
N THR A 387 -3.73 -12.90 4.77
CA THR A 387 -3.68 -13.69 6.01
C THR A 387 -4.22 -15.11 5.81
N ILE A 388 -5.34 -15.26 5.09
CA ILE A 388 -5.91 -16.58 4.76
C ILE A 388 -4.93 -17.40 3.90
N LEU A 389 -4.33 -16.79 2.89
CA LEU A 389 -3.37 -17.47 2.02
C LEU A 389 -2.06 -17.83 2.76
N LEU A 390 -1.59 -16.96 3.68
CA LEU A 390 -0.42 -17.23 4.52
C LEU A 390 -0.66 -18.38 5.49
N PHE A 391 -1.85 -18.50 6.06
CA PHE A 391 -2.23 -19.67 6.88
C PHE A 391 -2.01 -20.98 6.14
N GLU A 392 -2.42 -21.07 4.88
CA GLU A 392 -2.21 -22.25 4.04
C GLU A 392 -0.75 -22.43 3.64
N TYR A 393 -0.01 -21.34 3.39
CA TYR A 393 1.42 -21.39 3.12
C TYR A 393 2.22 -21.92 4.31
N LEU A 394 1.90 -21.49 5.53
CA LEU A 394 2.53 -22.01 6.75
C LEU A 394 2.29 -23.51 6.91
N GLY A 395 1.10 -24.00 6.52
CA GLY A 395 0.81 -25.43 6.46
C GLY A 395 1.65 -26.17 5.42
N LYS A 396 1.87 -25.59 4.25
CA LYS A 396 2.77 -26.12 3.22
C LYS A 396 4.22 -26.23 3.72
N LYS A 397 4.64 -25.31 4.61
CA LYS A 397 5.97 -25.33 5.25
C LYS A 397 6.08 -26.28 6.44
N GLY A 398 5.07 -27.08 6.72
CA GLY A 398 5.08 -28.06 7.82
C GLY A 398 4.92 -27.46 9.22
N LYS A 399 4.44 -26.21 9.33
CA LYS A 399 4.17 -25.63 10.64
C LYS A 399 2.96 -26.33 11.31
N PRO A 400 3.03 -26.62 12.62
CA PRO A 400 1.95 -27.29 13.34
C PRO A 400 0.66 -26.46 13.33
N LEU A 401 -0.48 -27.15 13.37
CA LEU A 401 -1.80 -26.53 13.21
C LEU A 401 -2.06 -25.45 14.26
N TYR A 402 -1.66 -25.66 15.52
CA TYR A 402 -1.88 -24.69 16.59
C TYR A 402 -1.19 -23.35 16.33
N LEU A 403 0.05 -23.34 15.82
CA LEU A 403 0.75 -22.09 15.45
C LEU A 403 0.08 -21.37 14.28
N ARG A 404 -0.45 -22.15 13.32
CA ARG A 404 -1.20 -21.61 12.19
C ARG A 404 -2.51 -20.97 12.65
N LEU A 405 -3.23 -21.64 13.57
CA LEU A 405 -4.48 -21.12 14.12
C LEU A 405 -4.23 -19.88 14.97
N ILE A 406 -3.20 -19.83 15.80
CA ILE A 406 -2.81 -18.63 16.55
C ILE A 406 -2.54 -17.48 15.57
N PHE A 407 -1.75 -17.73 14.51
CA PHE A 407 -1.49 -16.73 13.47
C PHE A 407 -2.79 -16.23 12.81
N LEU A 408 -3.65 -17.16 12.36
CA LEU A 408 -4.90 -16.80 11.69
C LEU A 408 -5.83 -16.00 12.60
N ILE A 409 -6.06 -16.47 13.83
CA ILE A 409 -6.97 -15.83 14.78
C ILE A 409 -6.45 -14.43 15.16
N ALA A 410 -5.16 -14.32 15.50
CA ALA A 410 -4.59 -13.04 15.92
C ALA A 410 -4.66 -11.99 14.80
N PHE A 411 -4.20 -12.32 13.59
CA PHE A 411 -4.19 -11.35 12.50
C PHE A 411 -5.58 -11.12 11.90
N ALA A 412 -6.41 -12.16 11.74
CA ALA A 412 -7.78 -11.98 11.24
C ALA A 412 -8.65 -11.19 12.22
N PHE A 413 -8.42 -11.30 13.53
CA PHE A 413 -9.09 -10.46 14.51
C PHE A 413 -8.71 -8.99 14.36
N ILE A 414 -7.42 -8.65 14.32
CA ILE A 414 -6.93 -7.28 14.16
C ILE A 414 -7.43 -6.69 12.83
N GLU A 415 -7.24 -7.42 11.73
CA GLU A 415 -7.63 -6.97 10.39
C GLU A 415 -9.16 -6.92 10.21
N GLY A 416 -9.89 -7.81 10.88
CA GLY A 416 -11.35 -7.78 10.95
C GLY A 416 -11.89 -6.54 11.66
N MET A 417 -11.24 -6.13 12.76
CA MET A 417 -11.56 -4.88 13.44
C MET A 417 -11.30 -3.65 12.56
N PHE A 418 -10.20 -3.64 11.80
CA PHE A 418 -9.92 -2.58 10.82
C PHE A 418 -10.95 -2.57 9.69
N LEU A 419 -11.35 -3.76 9.19
CA LEU A 419 -12.38 -3.86 8.16
C LEU A 419 -13.72 -3.31 8.67
N ILE A 420 -14.16 -3.69 9.89
CA ILE A 420 -15.37 -3.17 10.49
C ILE A 420 -15.31 -1.65 10.63
N SER A 421 -14.19 -1.11 11.10
CA SER A 421 -14.00 0.34 11.22
C SER A 421 -14.00 1.03 9.84
N SER A 422 -13.36 0.45 8.83
CA SER A 422 -13.39 1.00 7.46
C SER A 422 -14.78 0.94 6.83
N LEU A 423 -15.59 -0.08 7.15
CA LEU A 423 -16.97 -0.20 6.68
C LEU A 423 -17.89 0.91 7.21
N THR A 424 -17.62 1.49 8.38
CA THR A 424 -18.41 2.63 8.86
C THR A 424 -18.23 3.87 7.99
N LYS A 425 -17.08 3.96 7.28
CA LYS A 425 -16.78 5.03 6.32
C LYS A 425 -17.28 4.71 4.90
N PHE A 426 -18.05 3.62 4.72
CA PHE A 426 -18.52 3.16 3.40
C PHE A 426 -19.24 4.26 2.64
N LEU A 427 -20.21 4.93 3.26
CA LEU A 427 -20.98 6.01 2.64
C LEU A 427 -20.17 7.31 2.41
N HIS A 428 -19.05 7.47 3.11
CA HIS A 428 -18.16 8.64 2.98
C HIS A 428 -17.07 8.48 1.91
N GLY A 429 -17.11 7.37 1.14
CA GLY A 429 -16.16 7.13 0.04
C GLY A 429 -15.84 5.67 -0.20
N GLY A 430 -15.98 4.80 0.79
CA GLY A 430 -15.65 3.38 0.68
C GLY A 430 -16.41 2.64 -0.43
N TYR A 431 -17.62 3.11 -0.81
CA TYR A 431 -18.41 2.53 -1.89
C TYR A 431 -17.69 2.60 -3.25
N VAL A 432 -16.89 3.63 -3.51
CA VAL A 432 -16.12 3.76 -4.77
C VAL A 432 -15.11 2.64 -4.89
N THR A 433 -14.41 2.33 -3.80
CA THR A 433 -13.46 1.20 -3.77
C THR A 433 -14.14 -0.13 -4.06
N VAL A 434 -15.32 -0.36 -3.45
CA VAL A 434 -16.07 -1.60 -3.67
C VAL A 434 -16.54 -1.70 -5.11
N LEU A 435 -16.95 -0.59 -5.73
CA LEU A 435 -17.31 -0.56 -7.14
C LEU A 435 -16.13 -0.88 -8.05
N ILE A 436 -14.98 -0.25 -7.82
CA ILE A 436 -13.77 -0.49 -8.63
C ILE A 436 -13.28 -1.93 -8.44
N ALA A 437 -13.10 -2.37 -7.19
CA ALA A 437 -12.66 -3.73 -6.88
C ALA A 437 -13.66 -4.78 -7.35
N GLY A 438 -14.97 -4.54 -7.20
CA GLY A 438 -16.04 -5.41 -7.65
C GLY A 438 -16.06 -5.55 -9.17
N PHE A 439 -15.85 -4.46 -9.92
CA PHE A 439 -15.73 -4.49 -11.37
C PHE A 439 -14.53 -5.31 -11.84
N ILE A 440 -13.34 -5.07 -11.22
CA ILE A 440 -12.13 -5.84 -11.52
C ILE A 440 -12.34 -7.32 -11.17
N LEU A 441 -12.93 -7.61 -10.01
CA LEU A 441 -13.25 -8.97 -9.56
C LEU A 441 -14.19 -9.68 -10.52
N ALA A 442 -15.22 -8.98 -11.02
CA ALA A 442 -16.16 -9.55 -12.00
C ALA A 442 -15.43 -9.95 -13.30
N ILE A 443 -14.56 -9.07 -13.83
CA ILE A 443 -13.75 -9.39 -15.00
C ILE A 443 -12.86 -10.61 -14.73
N MET A 444 -12.15 -10.64 -13.60
CA MET A 444 -11.26 -11.74 -13.24
C MET A 444 -12.02 -13.06 -13.07
N TYR A 445 -13.18 -13.01 -12.43
CA TYR A 445 -14.03 -14.17 -12.20
C TYR A 445 -14.55 -14.75 -13.54
N VAL A 446 -15.15 -13.90 -14.38
CA VAL A 446 -15.67 -14.33 -15.70
C VAL A 446 -14.56 -14.88 -16.58
N TRP A 447 -13.41 -14.24 -16.61
CA TRP A 447 -12.26 -14.71 -17.39
C TRP A 447 -11.71 -16.05 -16.91
N PHE A 448 -11.55 -16.19 -15.60
CA PHE A 448 -11.05 -17.43 -14.97
C PHE A 448 -11.98 -18.63 -15.27
N TYR A 449 -13.29 -18.46 -15.05
CA TYR A 449 -14.25 -19.54 -15.30
C TYR A 449 -14.45 -19.79 -16.79
N GLY A 450 -14.43 -18.77 -17.64
CA GLY A 450 -14.48 -18.91 -19.09
C GLY A 450 -13.32 -19.75 -19.62
N ASN A 451 -12.09 -19.45 -19.19
CA ASN A 451 -10.93 -20.28 -19.52
C ASN A 451 -11.07 -21.73 -19.04
N LYS A 452 -11.59 -21.94 -17.83
CA LYS A 452 -11.79 -23.29 -17.30
C LYS A 452 -12.79 -24.11 -18.12
N ILE A 453 -13.86 -23.45 -18.60
CA ILE A 453 -14.87 -24.10 -19.51
C ILE A 453 -14.23 -24.41 -20.85
N ARG A 454 -13.49 -23.46 -21.43
CA ARG A 454 -12.77 -23.64 -22.69
C ARG A 454 -11.78 -24.81 -22.60
N ASP A 455 -10.87 -24.78 -21.61
CA ASP A 455 -9.87 -25.83 -21.41
C ASP A 455 -10.50 -27.22 -21.23
N LYS A 456 -11.70 -27.31 -20.60
CA LYS A 456 -12.45 -28.57 -20.47
C LYS A 456 -13.04 -29.05 -21.80
N ARG A 457 -13.44 -28.14 -22.68
CA ARG A 457 -13.97 -28.50 -24.01
C ARG A 457 -12.84 -28.91 -24.95
N GLU A 458 -11.76 -28.16 -25.00
CA GLU A 458 -10.57 -28.44 -25.81
C GLU A 458 -9.94 -29.80 -25.42
N SER A 459 -9.81 -30.10 -24.13
CA SER A 459 -9.24 -31.35 -23.66
C SER A 459 -10.05 -32.62 -24.04
N ARG A 460 -11.33 -32.45 -24.39
CA ARG A 460 -12.18 -33.58 -24.85
C ARG A 460 -12.08 -33.87 -26.34
N ASN A 461 -11.75 -32.85 -27.15
CA ASN A 461 -11.91 -32.95 -28.61
C ASN A 461 -10.60 -32.71 -29.41
N ALA A 462 -9.49 -32.38 -28.76
CA ALA A 462 -8.31 -31.89 -29.46
C ALA A 462 -7.06 -32.77 -29.45
N TYR A 463 -7.09 -33.88 -28.74
CA TYR A 463 -5.94 -34.79 -28.71
C TYR A 463 -6.33 -36.17 -29.22
N VAL A 464 -5.92 -36.46 -30.45
CA VAL A 464 -5.81 -37.82 -30.94
C VAL A 464 -4.69 -38.51 -30.16
N ARG A 465 -4.87 -39.71 -29.71
CA ARG A 465 -3.82 -40.48 -29.01
C ARG A 465 -2.61 -40.62 -29.95
N LEU A 466 -1.41 -40.62 -29.40
CA LEU A 466 -0.18 -40.66 -30.17
C LEU A 466 -0.14 -41.91 -31.08
N ASP A 467 -0.62 -43.05 -30.57
CA ASP A 467 -0.78 -44.32 -31.25
C ASP A 467 -1.70 -44.19 -32.51
N GLU A 468 -2.86 -43.56 -32.29
CA GLU A 468 -3.87 -43.33 -33.33
C GLU A 468 -3.38 -42.32 -34.39
N TYR A 469 -2.59 -41.34 -34.00
CA TYR A 469 -1.93 -40.38 -34.91
C TYR A 469 -0.80 -41.01 -35.72
N THR A 470 -0.04 -41.94 -35.12
CA THR A 470 1.00 -42.71 -35.79
C THR A 470 0.40 -43.66 -36.83
N ASP A 471 -0.72 -44.34 -36.51
CA ASP A 471 -1.45 -45.16 -37.44
C ASP A 471 -2.06 -44.37 -38.61
N MET A 472 -2.60 -43.17 -38.36
CA MET A 472 -3.06 -42.25 -39.40
C MET A 472 -1.92 -41.83 -40.35
N LEU A 473 -0.74 -41.47 -39.82
CA LEU A 473 0.43 -41.09 -40.62
C LEU A 473 0.97 -42.29 -41.45
N THR A 474 0.96 -43.49 -40.88
CA THR A 474 1.39 -44.69 -41.56
C THR A 474 0.47 -45.02 -42.72
N ASN A 475 -0.85 -44.84 -42.53
CA ASN A 475 -1.83 -45.05 -43.60
C ASN A 475 -1.73 -44.02 -44.71
N LEU A 476 -1.42 -42.72 -44.37
CA LEU A 476 -1.22 -41.64 -45.36
C LEU A 476 0.07 -41.87 -46.20
N SER A 477 1.10 -42.48 -45.66
CA SER A 477 2.36 -42.75 -46.39
C SER A 477 2.27 -43.93 -47.35
N HIS A 478 1.13 -44.68 -47.38
CA HIS A 478 0.91 -45.76 -48.34
C HIS A 478 0.02 -45.39 -49.54
N ASP A 479 -0.51 -44.17 -49.59
CA ASP A 479 -1.32 -43.62 -50.67
C ASP A 479 -0.53 -42.76 -51.70
N GLU A 480 0.82 -42.72 -51.62
CA GLU A 480 1.73 -42.24 -52.64
C GLU A 480 2.50 -43.44 -53.26
#